data_9ed1c82a510b09cca97626f28ee8a2c7
#
_entry.id   9ed1c82a510b09cca97626f28ee8a2c7
#
_cell.length_a   1.000
_cell.length_b   1.000
_cell.length_c   1.000
_cell.angle_alpha   90.00
_cell.angle_beta   90.00
_cell.angle_gamma   90.00
#
_symmetry.space_group_name_H-M   'P 1'
#
loop_
_entity.id
_entity.type
_entity.pdbx_description
1 polymer ?
#
loop_
_entity_poly.entity_id
_entity_poly.type
_entity_poly.pdbx_seq_one_letter_code
_entity_poly.pdbx_strand_id
1 'polypeptide(L)'
;MTVLSGTGVLGHAYISMCLLRLRPQDLPASSTLLLLSAVVYTVTNFVVLIIDVALPEALVLALAVTVVVVAVVNAMLALVRNRQRANQTLSALFGTSVILFVPGYPLLVWMNALREAGQRSNLAETLWLLLFVWSLFIMAHIFRNALSTRLIGGFFAALALDAIIMVASYAVRDWVGAVGA
;
A
#
# COMPACT_ATOMS: atom_id res chain seq x y z
N MET A 1 2.96 -29.98 8.75
CA MET A 1 2.66 -29.80 7.31
C MET A 1 1.52 -28.83 6.99
N THR A 2 0.84 -28.25 7.96
CA THR A 2 -0.36 -27.38 7.77
C THR A 2 -0.09 -25.90 7.60
N VAL A 3 1.09 -25.39 7.94
CA VAL A 3 1.42 -23.94 7.84
C VAL A 3 1.72 -23.53 6.40
N LEU A 4 2.34 -24.39 5.60
CA LEU A 4 2.66 -24.10 4.19
C LEU A 4 1.41 -24.08 3.29
N SER A 5 0.36 -24.82 3.64
CA SER A 5 -0.92 -24.76 2.90
C SER A 5 -1.67 -23.44 3.12
N GLY A 6 -1.57 -22.84 4.31
CA GLY A 6 -2.23 -21.56 4.62
C GLY A 6 -1.56 -20.37 3.93
N THR A 7 -0.24 -20.32 3.83
CA THR A 7 0.50 -19.24 3.17
C THR A 7 0.28 -19.25 1.66
N GLY A 8 0.23 -20.42 1.03
CA GLY A 8 -0.09 -20.56 -0.40
C GLY A 8 -1.49 -20.05 -0.74
N VAL A 9 -2.48 -20.35 0.10
CA VAL A 9 -3.87 -19.88 -0.07
C VAL A 9 -3.97 -18.36 0.07
N LEU A 10 -3.29 -17.77 1.04
CA LEU A 10 -3.26 -16.30 1.23
C LEU A 10 -2.54 -15.59 0.08
N GLY A 11 -1.40 -16.09 -0.37
CA GLY A 11 -0.69 -15.55 -1.53
C GLY A 11 -1.56 -15.56 -2.79
N HIS A 12 -2.22 -16.69 -3.05
CA HIS A 12 -3.18 -16.79 -4.16
C HIS A 12 -4.36 -15.82 -4.01
N ALA A 13 -4.88 -15.61 -2.80
CA ALA A 13 -5.97 -14.66 -2.55
C ALA A 13 -5.53 -13.22 -2.86
N TYR A 14 -4.35 -12.78 -2.41
CA TYR A 14 -3.84 -11.45 -2.72
C TYR A 14 -3.55 -11.24 -4.21
N ILE A 15 -2.96 -12.23 -4.89
CA ILE A 15 -2.77 -12.18 -6.35
C ILE A 15 -4.12 -12.08 -7.06
N SER A 16 -5.11 -12.84 -6.64
CA SER A 16 -6.47 -12.79 -7.21
C SER A 16 -7.16 -11.44 -6.96
N MET A 17 -6.86 -10.76 -5.84
CA MET A 17 -7.31 -9.38 -5.61
C MET A 17 -6.59 -8.38 -6.53
N CYS A 18 -5.28 -8.54 -6.73
CA CYS A 18 -4.55 -7.74 -7.71
C CYS A 18 -5.12 -7.90 -9.13
N LEU A 19 -5.71 -9.06 -9.43
CA LEU A 19 -6.42 -9.32 -10.68
C LEU A 19 -7.92 -8.94 -10.63
N LEU A 20 -8.37 -8.24 -9.58
CA LEU A 20 -9.75 -7.77 -9.37
C LEU A 20 -10.81 -8.89 -9.31
N ARG A 21 -10.39 -10.13 -9.00
CA ARG A 21 -11.26 -11.32 -8.99
C ARG A 21 -11.86 -11.62 -7.62
N LEU A 22 -11.17 -11.28 -6.54
CA LEU A 22 -11.62 -11.48 -5.15
C LEU A 22 -11.94 -10.15 -4.48
N ARG A 23 -12.84 -10.19 -3.49
CA ARG A 23 -13.24 -9.05 -2.68
C ARG A 23 -12.49 -9.05 -1.34
N PRO A 24 -12.28 -7.90 -0.68
CA PRO A 24 -11.69 -7.85 0.66
C PRO A 24 -12.45 -8.73 1.67
N GLN A 25 -13.77 -8.84 1.52
CA GLN A 25 -14.64 -9.63 2.39
C GLN A 25 -14.41 -11.16 2.29
N ASP A 26 -13.73 -11.61 1.24
CA ASP A 26 -13.38 -13.02 1.05
C ASP A 26 -12.16 -13.42 1.91
N LEU A 27 -11.43 -12.41 2.49
CA LEU A 27 -10.38 -12.64 3.48
C LEU A 27 -10.96 -12.91 4.87
N PRO A 28 -10.25 -13.71 5.69
CA PRO A 28 -10.60 -13.87 7.10
C PRO A 28 -10.58 -12.51 7.83
N ALA A 29 -11.60 -12.24 8.66
CA ALA A 29 -11.65 -11.05 9.53
C ALA A 29 -10.74 -11.24 10.76
N SER A 30 -9.48 -11.62 10.55
CA SER A 30 -8.51 -11.95 11.58
C SER A 30 -7.61 -10.76 11.91
N SER A 31 -7.51 -10.43 13.20
CA SER A 31 -6.55 -9.43 13.69
C SER A 31 -5.10 -9.89 13.53
N THR A 32 -4.84 -11.19 13.61
CA THR A 32 -3.51 -11.76 13.36
C THR A 32 -3.09 -11.57 11.90
N LEU A 33 -4.03 -11.81 10.95
CA LEU A 33 -3.76 -11.57 9.53
C LEU A 33 -3.49 -10.09 9.26
N LEU A 34 -4.28 -9.20 9.88
CA LEU A 34 -4.06 -7.75 9.76
C LEU A 34 -2.68 -7.36 10.29
N LEU A 35 -2.32 -7.81 11.50
CA LEU A 35 -1.02 -7.49 12.09
C LEU A 35 0.13 -7.98 11.21
N LEU A 36 0.08 -9.23 10.75
CA LEU A 36 1.09 -9.79 9.85
C LEU A 36 1.21 -8.99 8.56
N SER A 37 0.08 -8.69 7.91
CA SER A 37 0.05 -7.88 6.68
C SER A 37 0.59 -6.47 6.90
N ALA A 38 0.26 -5.84 8.04
CA ALA A 38 0.76 -4.52 8.39
C ALA A 38 2.27 -4.52 8.63
N VAL A 39 2.81 -5.51 9.34
CA VAL A 39 4.25 -5.65 9.57
C VAL A 39 4.98 -5.83 8.24
N VAL A 40 4.54 -6.76 7.39
CA VAL A 40 5.17 -7.01 6.09
C VAL A 40 5.08 -5.76 5.20
N TYR A 41 3.94 -5.07 5.18
CA TYR A 41 3.77 -3.80 4.47
C TYR A 41 4.74 -2.72 4.96
N THR A 42 4.87 -2.55 6.29
CA THR A 42 5.80 -1.57 6.87
C THR A 42 7.25 -1.86 6.50
N VAL A 43 7.66 -3.13 6.60
CA VAL A 43 9.01 -3.58 6.18
C VAL A 43 9.22 -3.32 4.68
N THR A 44 8.23 -3.61 3.84
CA THR A 44 8.30 -3.36 2.40
C THR A 44 8.45 -1.86 2.09
N ASN A 45 7.68 -0.99 2.76
CA ASN A 45 7.83 0.46 2.61
C ASN A 45 9.20 0.95 3.10
N PHE A 46 9.68 0.42 4.21
CA PHE A 46 11.02 0.74 4.71
C PHE A 46 12.10 0.40 3.67
N VAL A 47 12.03 -0.80 3.06
CA VAL A 47 12.98 -1.24 2.01
C VAL A 47 12.92 -0.32 0.78
N VAL A 48 11.75 0.19 0.42
CA VAL A 48 11.60 1.18 -0.66
C VAL A 48 12.23 2.51 -0.27
N LEU A 49 11.98 2.99 0.93
CA LEU A 49 12.40 4.32 1.37
C LEU A 49 13.92 4.44 1.57
N ILE A 50 14.62 3.39 1.98
CA ILE A 50 16.09 3.42 2.14
C ILE A 50 16.87 3.65 0.83
N ILE A 51 16.19 3.60 -0.31
CA ILE A 51 16.81 3.96 -1.61
C ILE A 51 17.06 5.48 -1.68
N ASP A 52 16.17 6.28 -1.09
CA ASP A 52 16.16 7.75 -1.24
C ASP A 52 16.48 8.52 0.04
N VAL A 53 16.32 7.89 1.23
CA VAL A 53 16.48 8.58 2.51
C VAL A 53 17.30 7.76 3.52
N ALA A 54 17.83 8.43 4.56
CA ALA A 54 18.61 7.79 5.61
C ALA A 54 17.78 6.77 6.42
N LEU A 55 18.44 5.73 6.94
CA LEU A 55 17.79 4.64 7.67
C LEU A 55 16.83 5.10 8.77
N PRO A 56 17.19 6.04 9.69
CA PRO A 56 16.27 6.45 10.75
C PRO A 56 15.05 7.18 10.20
N GLU A 57 15.22 8.01 9.18
CA GLU A 57 14.11 8.70 8.49
C GLU A 57 13.20 7.71 7.78
N ALA A 58 13.77 6.74 7.05
CA ALA A 58 13.02 5.69 6.38
C ALA A 58 12.14 4.89 7.34
N LEU A 59 12.65 4.57 8.53
CA LEU A 59 11.89 3.85 9.56
C LEU A 59 10.72 4.68 10.08
N VAL A 60 10.94 5.94 10.41
CA VAL A 60 9.90 6.85 10.90
C VAL A 60 8.81 7.03 9.83
N LEU A 61 9.20 7.24 8.57
CA LEU A 61 8.27 7.39 7.45
C LEU A 61 7.45 6.12 7.21
N ALA A 62 8.08 4.93 7.19
CA ALA A 62 7.38 3.67 6.97
C ALA A 62 6.34 3.40 8.05
N LEU A 63 6.67 3.67 9.31
CA LEU A 63 5.74 3.57 10.44
C LEU A 63 4.61 4.61 10.33
N ALA A 64 4.95 5.86 10.04
CA ALA A 64 3.97 6.93 9.90
C ALA A 64 2.96 6.64 8.78
N VAL A 65 3.43 6.21 7.60
CA VAL A 65 2.55 5.82 6.49
C VAL A 65 1.61 4.69 6.90
N THR A 66 2.11 3.66 7.57
CA THR A 66 1.27 2.55 8.04
C THR A 66 0.18 3.03 9.01
N VAL A 67 0.53 3.88 9.97
CA VAL A 67 -0.43 4.48 10.93
C VAL A 67 -1.46 5.34 10.21
N VAL A 68 -1.04 6.16 9.25
CA VAL A 68 -1.94 7.01 8.44
C VAL A 68 -2.92 6.15 7.66
N VAL A 69 -2.47 5.09 6.99
CA VAL A 69 -3.37 4.18 6.25
C VAL A 69 -4.39 3.56 7.20
N VAL A 70 -3.96 3.05 8.36
CA VAL A 70 -4.87 2.48 9.36
C VAL A 70 -5.90 3.52 9.82
N ALA A 71 -5.46 4.73 10.17
CA ALA A 71 -6.34 5.80 10.67
C ALA A 71 -7.36 6.22 9.60
N VAL A 72 -6.91 6.50 8.37
CA VAL A 72 -7.77 6.98 7.28
C VAL A 72 -8.80 5.93 6.87
N VAL A 73 -8.38 4.67 6.71
CA VAL A 73 -9.29 3.58 6.33
C VAL A 73 -10.33 3.34 7.42
N ASN A 74 -9.94 3.36 8.70
CA ASN A 74 -10.90 3.25 9.81
C ASN A 74 -11.87 4.44 9.83
N ALA A 75 -11.39 5.66 9.58
CA ALA A 75 -12.25 6.85 9.49
C ALA A 75 -13.25 6.73 8.34
N MET A 76 -12.81 6.36 7.14
CA MET A 76 -13.67 6.16 5.97
C MET A 76 -14.76 5.10 6.24
N LEU A 77 -14.38 3.96 6.83
CA LEU A 77 -15.32 2.89 7.17
C LEU A 77 -16.28 3.29 8.30
N ALA A 78 -15.83 4.13 9.24
CA ALA A 78 -16.68 4.68 10.28
C ALA A 78 -17.76 5.59 9.72
N LEU A 79 -17.42 6.47 8.77
CA LEU A 79 -18.37 7.38 8.11
C LEU A 79 -19.50 6.64 7.39
N VAL A 80 -19.20 5.49 6.78
CA VAL A 80 -20.22 4.65 6.12
C VAL A 80 -20.80 3.56 7.02
N ARG A 81 -20.49 3.57 8.32
CA ARG A 81 -20.95 2.59 9.33
C ARG A 81 -20.56 1.13 9.04
N ASN A 82 -19.45 0.92 8.34
CA ASN A 82 -18.92 -0.40 7.95
C ASN A 82 -17.65 -0.80 8.72
N ARG A 83 -17.50 -0.36 9.99
CA ARG A 83 -16.29 -0.61 10.81
C ARG A 83 -15.90 -2.08 10.94
N GLN A 84 -16.89 -2.99 10.91
CA GLN A 84 -16.67 -4.44 10.96
C GLN A 84 -15.81 -5.00 9.81
N ARG A 85 -15.69 -4.23 8.70
CA ARG A 85 -14.86 -4.62 7.54
C ARG A 85 -13.42 -4.12 7.62
N ALA A 86 -13.04 -3.41 8.70
CA ALA A 86 -11.74 -2.75 8.80
C ALA A 86 -10.57 -3.75 8.67
N ASN A 87 -10.61 -4.87 9.41
CA ASN A 87 -9.54 -5.86 9.38
C ASN A 87 -9.35 -6.45 7.98
N GLN A 88 -10.43 -6.79 7.29
CA GLN A 88 -10.37 -7.35 5.94
C GLN A 88 -9.89 -6.32 4.92
N THR A 89 -10.39 -5.07 5.00
CA THR A 89 -10.00 -3.99 4.09
C THR A 89 -8.53 -3.63 4.24
N LEU A 90 -8.07 -3.47 5.47
CA LEU A 90 -6.66 -3.17 5.76
C LEU A 90 -5.74 -4.32 5.35
N SER A 91 -6.11 -5.57 5.68
CA SER A 91 -5.32 -6.73 5.24
C SER A 91 -5.26 -6.83 3.72
N ALA A 92 -6.36 -6.52 3.01
CA ALA A 92 -6.40 -6.50 1.56
C ALA A 92 -5.47 -5.40 0.99
N LEU A 93 -5.54 -4.17 1.50
CA LEU A 93 -4.69 -3.07 1.06
C LEU A 93 -3.20 -3.39 1.30
N PHE A 94 -2.84 -3.83 2.50
CA PHE A 94 -1.46 -4.15 2.83
C PHE A 94 -0.94 -5.33 2.01
N GLY A 95 -1.70 -6.42 1.92
CA GLY A 95 -1.28 -7.61 1.19
C GLY A 95 -1.14 -7.39 -0.32
N THR A 96 -2.05 -6.63 -0.94
CA THR A 96 -1.94 -6.30 -2.37
C THR A 96 -0.77 -5.35 -2.65
N SER A 97 -0.48 -4.40 -1.76
CA SER A 97 0.68 -3.53 -1.87
C SER A 97 1.99 -4.32 -1.82
N VAL A 98 2.08 -5.34 -0.96
CA VAL A 98 3.24 -6.26 -0.90
C VAL A 98 3.41 -7.05 -2.21
N ILE A 99 2.31 -7.49 -2.83
CA ILE A 99 2.39 -8.16 -4.14
C ILE A 99 2.89 -7.20 -5.23
N LEU A 100 2.40 -5.95 -5.23
CA LEU A 100 2.85 -4.93 -6.18
C LEU A 100 4.30 -4.49 -5.98
N PHE A 101 4.84 -4.65 -4.78
CA PHE A 101 6.25 -4.42 -4.51
C PHE A 101 7.16 -5.31 -5.37
N VAL A 102 6.76 -6.53 -5.67
CA VAL A 102 7.58 -7.48 -6.44
C VAL A 102 7.99 -6.92 -7.81
N PRO A 103 7.08 -6.43 -8.68
CA PRO A 103 7.46 -5.75 -9.91
C PRO A 103 7.91 -4.29 -9.69
N GLY A 104 7.44 -3.62 -8.64
CA GLY A 104 7.73 -2.21 -8.36
C GLY A 104 9.16 -1.96 -7.91
N TYR A 105 9.70 -2.80 -7.04
CA TYR A 105 11.03 -2.60 -6.47
C TYR A 105 12.16 -2.63 -7.51
N PRO A 106 12.29 -3.65 -8.38
CA PRO A 106 13.32 -3.65 -9.42
C PRO A 106 13.16 -2.48 -10.39
N LEU A 107 11.93 -2.06 -10.69
CA LEU A 107 11.68 -0.90 -11.53
C LEU A 107 12.14 0.40 -10.85
N LEU A 108 11.89 0.54 -9.56
CA LEU A 108 12.34 1.70 -8.78
C LEU A 108 13.88 1.76 -8.70
N VAL A 109 14.55 0.64 -8.44
CA VAL A 109 16.02 0.56 -8.44
C VAL A 109 16.59 0.95 -9.80
N TRP A 110 16.00 0.46 -10.89
CA TRP A 110 16.40 0.83 -12.24
C TRP A 110 16.21 2.34 -12.51
N MET A 111 15.07 2.91 -12.14
CA MET A 111 14.82 4.35 -12.28
C MET A 111 15.80 5.18 -11.45
N ASN A 112 16.14 4.74 -10.25
CA ASN A 112 17.12 5.43 -9.40
C ASN A 112 18.52 5.42 -10.03
N ALA A 113 18.98 4.27 -10.53
CA ALA A 113 20.27 4.15 -11.22
C ALA A 113 20.34 5.05 -12.47
N LEU A 114 19.26 5.16 -13.24
CA LEU A 114 19.19 6.08 -14.38
C LEU A 114 19.30 7.54 -13.94
N ARG A 115 18.61 7.91 -12.86
CA ARG A 115 18.64 9.27 -12.28
C ARG A 115 20.04 9.64 -11.82
N GLU A 116 20.75 8.75 -11.15
CA GLU A 116 22.14 8.94 -10.72
C GLU A 116 23.10 9.10 -11.89
N ALA A 117 22.86 8.39 -12.99
CA ALA A 117 23.62 8.55 -14.24
C ALA A 117 23.23 9.79 -15.06
N GLY A 118 22.29 10.63 -14.57
CA GLY A 118 21.77 11.78 -15.31
C GLY A 118 20.97 11.40 -16.57
N GLN A 119 20.53 10.14 -16.65
CA GLN A 119 19.77 9.61 -17.78
C GLN A 119 18.28 9.49 -17.46
N ARG A 120 17.45 9.45 -18.51
CA ARG A 120 16.02 9.16 -18.43
C ARG A 120 15.68 8.02 -19.37
N SER A 121 14.67 7.25 -19.02
CA SER A 121 14.13 6.19 -19.87
C SER A 121 12.61 6.30 -19.93
N ASN A 122 12.10 6.64 -21.09
CA ASN A 122 10.66 6.71 -21.34
C ASN A 122 9.98 5.35 -21.03
N LEU A 123 10.70 4.24 -21.26
CA LEU A 123 10.19 2.91 -20.95
C LEU A 123 10.01 2.71 -19.43
N ALA A 124 11.03 3.07 -18.63
CA ALA A 124 10.96 2.95 -17.17
C ALA A 124 9.83 3.82 -16.59
N GLU A 125 9.72 5.06 -17.05
CA GLU A 125 8.65 5.99 -16.64
C GLU A 125 7.28 5.49 -17.03
N THR A 126 7.12 4.93 -18.25
CA THR A 126 5.85 4.35 -18.71
C THR A 126 5.46 3.12 -17.89
N LEU A 127 6.41 2.21 -17.62
CA LEU A 127 6.14 1.02 -16.79
C LEU A 127 5.75 1.41 -15.36
N TRP A 128 6.41 2.43 -14.78
CA TRP A 128 6.06 2.95 -13.47
C TRP A 128 4.64 3.54 -13.45
N LEU A 129 4.30 4.34 -14.46
CA LEU A 129 2.96 4.90 -14.59
C LEU A 129 1.89 3.80 -14.74
N LEU A 130 2.14 2.78 -15.54
CA LEU A 130 1.23 1.63 -15.68
C LEU A 130 1.04 0.89 -14.36
N LEU A 131 2.11 0.66 -13.61
CA LEU A 131 2.04 0.02 -12.30
C LEU A 131 1.26 0.89 -11.29
N PHE A 132 1.48 2.21 -11.30
CA PHE A 132 0.75 3.16 -10.47
C PHE A 132 -0.74 3.16 -10.81
N VAL A 133 -1.10 3.27 -12.08
CA VAL A 133 -2.51 3.21 -12.53
C VAL A 133 -3.14 1.88 -12.11
N TRP A 134 -2.41 0.78 -12.26
CA TRP A 134 -2.88 -0.54 -11.84
C TRP A 134 -3.12 -0.60 -10.32
N SER A 135 -2.24 -0.03 -9.52
CA SER A 135 -2.41 0.05 -8.06
C SER A 135 -3.67 0.83 -7.68
N LEU A 136 -3.96 1.94 -8.37
CA LEU A 136 -5.19 2.71 -8.17
C LEU A 136 -6.45 1.88 -8.47
N PHE A 137 -6.44 1.08 -9.54
CA PHE A 137 -7.57 0.19 -9.85
C PHE A 137 -7.78 -0.88 -8.78
N ILE A 138 -6.69 -1.46 -8.23
CA ILE A 138 -6.77 -2.42 -7.14
C ILE A 138 -7.36 -1.75 -5.89
N MET A 139 -6.84 -0.59 -5.49
CA MET A 139 -7.36 0.16 -4.34
C MET A 139 -8.83 0.57 -4.56
N ALA A 140 -9.18 1.05 -5.76
CA ALA A 140 -10.56 1.39 -6.11
C ALA A 140 -11.50 0.18 -6.00
N HIS A 141 -11.05 -1.00 -6.42
CA HIS A 141 -11.80 -2.24 -6.28
C HIS A 141 -11.99 -2.62 -4.81
N ILE A 142 -10.94 -2.50 -3.99
CA ILE A 142 -11.00 -2.76 -2.55
C ILE A 142 -11.98 -1.78 -1.88
N PHE A 143 -11.85 -0.47 -2.11
CA PHE A 143 -12.71 0.54 -1.50
C PHE A 143 -14.16 0.47 -1.99
N ARG A 144 -14.40 0.19 -3.27
CA ARG A 144 -15.76 -0.05 -3.78
C ARG A 144 -16.49 -1.10 -2.95
N ASN A 145 -15.81 -2.22 -2.67
CA ASN A 145 -16.41 -3.32 -1.90
C ASN A 145 -16.49 -3.00 -0.39
N ALA A 146 -15.46 -2.36 0.17
CA ALA A 146 -15.40 -2.03 1.59
C ALA A 146 -16.44 -0.96 1.99
N LEU A 147 -16.57 0.08 1.17
CA LEU A 147 -17.49 1.20 1.39
C LEU A 147 -18.91 0.95 0.81
N SER A 148 -19.11 -0.20 0.16
CA SER A 148 -20.40 -0.53 -0.53
C SER A 148 -20.82 0.55 -1.54
N THR A 149 -19.88 1.06 -2.33
CA THR A 149 -20.09 2.14 -3.31
C THR A 149 -19.85 1.67 -4.74
N ARG A 150 -20.04 2.57 -5.72
CA ARG A 150 -19.69 2.32 -7.12
C ARG A 150 -18.16 2.38 -7.32
N LEU A 151 -17.65 1.84 -8.42
CA LEU A 151 -16.21 1.85 -8.73
C LEU A 151 -15.62 3.28 -8.70
N ILE A 152 -16.36 4.26 -9.21
CA ILE A 152 -15.98 5.69 -9.19
C ILE A 152 -15.79 6.18 -7.75
N GLY A 153 -16.71 5.84 -6.84
CA GLY A 153 -16.57 6.21 -5.41
C GLY A 153 -15.35 5.53 -4.77
N GLY A 154 -15.08 4.27 -5.11
CA GLY A 154 -13.86 3.56 -4.70
C GLY A 154 -12.60 4.22 -5.24
N PHE A 155 -12.62 4.72 -6.49
CA PHE A 155 -11.50 5.42 -7.10
C PHE A 155 -11.19 6.75 -6.40
N PHE A 156 -12.20 7.56 -6.09
CA PHE A 156 -12.01 8.78 -5.31
C PHE A 156 -11.50 8.50 -3.89
N ALA A 157 -11.95 7.41 -3.27
CA ALA A 157 -11.43 6.99 -1.96
C ALA A 157 -9.95 6.58 -2.04
N ALA A 158 -9.54 5.90 -3.10
CA ALA A 158 -8.14 5.55 -3.35
C ALA A 158 -7.28 6.80 -3.55
N LEU A 159 -7.70 7.73 -4.41
CA LEU A 159 -6.99 9.00 -4.63
C LEU A 159 -6.90 9.84 -3.35
N ALA A 160 -7.98 9.87 -2.55
CA ALA A 160 -7.96 10.58 -1.27
C ALA A 160 -6.96 9.97 -0.30
N LEU A 161 -6.89 8.63 -0.21
CA LEU A 161 -5.89 7.94 0.62
C LEU A 161 -4.48 8.28 0.15
N ASP A 162 -4.17 8.17 -1.14
CA ASP A 162 -2.85 8.49 -1.69
C ASP A 162 -2.45 9.96 -1.44
N ALA A 163 -3.39 10.89 -1.63
CA ALA A 163 -3.15 12.30 -1.36
C ALA A 163 -2.84 12.56 0.13
N ILE A 164 -3.56 11.90 1.04
CA ILE A 164 -3.32 12.03 2.49
C ILE A 164 -1.97 11.41 2.86
N ILE A 165 -1.62 10.25 2.31
CA ILE A 165 -0.29 9.63 2.53
C ILE A 165 0.81 10.57 2.04
N MET A 166 0.66 11.16 0.87
CA MET A 166 1.63 12.11 0.32
C MET A 166 1.82 13.32 1.24
N VAL A 167 0.74 13.98 1.64
CA VAL A 167 0.79 15.14 2.55
C VAL A 167 1.42 14.76 3.90
N ALA A 168 1.00 13.62 4.47
CA ALA A 168 1.56 13.14 5.74
C ALA A 168 3.05 12.81 5.63
N SER A 169 3.49 12.23 4.50
CA SER A 169 4.90 11.93 4.25
C SER A 169 5.76 13.18 4.17
N TYR A 170 5.28 14.23 3.50
CA TYR A 170 5.97 15.53 3.47
C TYR A 170 6.05 16.16 4.86
N ALA A 171 4.94 16.18 5.61
CA ALA A 171 4.92 16.74 6.96
C ALA A 171 5.89 16.02 7.92
N VAL A 172 5.97 14.68 7.82
CA VAL A 172 6.91 13.89 8.63
C VAL A 172 8.36 14.17 8.24
N ARG A 173 8.67 14.30 6.93
CA ARG A 173 10.01 14.66 6.45
C ARG A 173 10.45 16.03 6.96
N ASP A 174 9.59 17.03 6.85
CA ASP A 174 9.87 18.38 7.34
C ASP A 174 10.12 18.37 8.85
N TRP A 175 9.32 17.62 9.61
CA TRP A 175 9.49 17.48 11.05
C TRP A 175 10.81 16.79 11.42
N VAL A 176 11.15 15.67 10.76
CA VAL A 176 12.42 14.95 11.00
C VAL A 176 13.62 15.83 10.65
N GLY A 177 13.57 16.57 9.54
CA GLY A 177 14.60 17.52 9.14
C GLY A 177 14.79 18.65 10.17
N ALA A 178 13.71 19.15 10.76
CA ALA A 178 13.76 20.19 11.78
C ALA A 178 14.32 19.70 13.14
N VAL A 179 14.14 18.43 13.49
CA VAL A 179 14.64 17.84 14.75
C VAL A 179 16.09 17.39 14.63
N GLY A 180 16.55 17.09 13.38
CA GLY A 180 17.92 16.64 13.10
C GLY A 180 18.92 17.76 12.79
N ALA A 181 18.45 19.01 12.69
CA ALA A 181 19.28 20.22 12.47
C ALA A 181 19.62 20.90 13.79
#